data_86b1eac901741e337d477c4d22e1f409
#
_entry.id   86b1eac901741e337d477c4d22e1f409
#
_cell.length_a   1.000
_cell.length_b   1.000
_cell.length_c   1.000
_cell.angle_alpha   90.00
_cell.angle_beta   90.00
_cell.angle_gamma   90.00
#
_symmetry.space_group_name_H-M   'P 1'
#
loop_
_entity.id
_entity.type
_entity.pdbx_description
1 polymer ?
#
loop_
_entity_poly.entity_id
_entity_poly.type
_entity_poly.pdbx_seq_one_letter_code
_entity_poly.pdbx_strand_id
1 'polypeptide(L)'
;MDKFENRSMELESGIAAFETKNFAHAIKLLSPIAQEGNADAMYRMAIMLQNGLGCVADENKAFRYMGDAATKGLPLAQHAYGFMFFEGECTEKDINQSIEWFTKAAEQGLAGSATTLAMIYEEGKMVPQDLEKAKFWYKKAGIDREE
;
A
#
# COMPACT_ATOMS: atom_id res chain seq x y z
N MET A 1 -28.07 -13.82 12.38
CA MET A 1 -26.71 -13.24 12.18
C MET A 1 -26.85 -11.72 12.13
N ASP A 2 -26.08 -11.02 12.94
CA ASP A 2 -26.17 -9.58 12.94
C ASP A 2 -25.37 -8.95 11.79
N LYS A 3 -25.53 -7.65 11.63
CA LYS A 3 -24.92 -6.89 10.52
C LYS A 3 -23.39 -6.96 10.55
N PHE A 4 -22.78 -6.92 11.73
CA PHE A 4 -21.33 -6.95 11.86
C PHE A 4 -20.75 -8.31 11.49
N GLU A 5 -21.40 -9.39 11.87
CA GLU A 5 -20.98 -10.74 11.51
C GLU A 5 -21.06 -10.96 10.01
N ASN A 6 -22.14 -10.46 9.37
CA ASN A 6 -22.29 -10.52 7.91
C ASN A 6 -21.15 -9.76 7.21
N ARG A 7 -20.83 -8.55 7.68
CA ARG A 7 -19.76 -7.75 7.09
C ARG A 7 -18.40 -8.40 7.23
N SER A 8 -18.15 -9.01 8.39
CA SER A 8 -16.90 -9.73 8.63
C SER A 8 -16.74 -10.91 7.66
N MET A 9 -17.81 -11.68 7.48
CA MET A 9 -17.80 -12.83 6.56
C MET A 9 -17.65 -12.38 5.09
N GLU A 10 -18.33 -11.31 4.71
CA GLU A 10 -18.24 -10.76 3.36
C GLU A 10 -16.82 -10.23 3.08
N LEU A 11 -16.21 -9.59 4.08
CA LEU A 11 -14.83 -9.12 3.96
C LEU A 11 -13.87 -10.28 3.73
N GLU A 12 -13.97 -11.32 4.56
CA GLU A 12 -13.11 -12.49 4.42
C GLU A 12 -13.30 -13.17 3.07
N SER A 13 -14.54 -13.30 2.62
CA SER A 13 -14.86 -13.88 1.32
C SER A 13 -14.33 -13.02 0.17
N GLY A 14 -14.44 -11.70 0.31
CA GLY A 14 -13.93 -10.76 -0.68
C GLY A 14 -12.41 -10.80 -0.78
N ILE A 15 -11.74 -10.89 0.36
CA ILE A 15 -10.28 -11.03 0.40
C ILE A 15 -9.85 -12.34 -0.26
N ALA A 16 -10.53 -13.44 0.07
CA ALA A 16 -10.23 -14.74 -0.54
C ALA A 16 -10.44 -14.73 -2.06
N ALA A 17 -11.50 -14.08 -2.52
CA ALA A 17 -11.75 -13.92 -3.95
C ALA A 17 -10.64 -13.12 -4.63
N PHE A 18 -10.16 -12.05 -3.98
CA PHE A 18 -9.05 -11.25 -4.46
C PHE A 18 -7.77 -12.10 -4.57
N GLU A 19 -7.45 -12.85 -3.53
CA GLU A 19 -6.24 -13.67 -3.49
C GLU A 19 -6.26 -14.80 -4.51
N THR A 20 -7.43 -15.34 -4.82
CA THR A 20 -7.59 -16.37 -5.85
C THR A 20 -7.81 -15.79 -7.24
N LYS A 21 -7.67 -14.47 -7.39
CA LYS A 21 -7.80 -13.74 -8.65
C LYS A 21 -9.18 -13.79 -9.27
N ASN A 22 -10.20 -14.03 -8.45
CA ASN A 22 -11.60 -13.92 -8.87
C ASN A 22 -12.04 -12.47 -8.62
N PHE A 23 -11.53 -11.56 -9.47
CA PHE A 23 -11.65 -10.13 -9.23
C PHE A 23 -13.08 -9.61 -9.36
N ALA A 24 -13.85 -10.14 -10.30
CA ALA A 24 -15.25 -9.72 -10.44
C ALA A 24 -16.04 -10.01 -9.16
N HIS A 25 -15.82 -11.17 -8.57
CA HIS A 25 -16.47 -11.55 -7.32
C HIS A 25 -15.93 -10.72 -6.14
N ALA A 26 -14.61 -10.50 -6.12
CA ALA A 26 -13.97 -9.68 -5.09
C ALA A 26 -14.56 -8.27 -5.07
N ILE A 27 -14.72 -7.64 -6.23
CA ILE A 27 -15.29 -6.30 -6.33
C ILE A 27 -16.72 -6.27 -5.79
N LYS A 28 -17.51 -7.26 -6.16
CA LYS A 28 -18.91 -7.34 -5.71
C LYS A 28 -19.01 -7.37 -4.19
N LEU A 29 -18.13 -8.12 -3.54
CA LEU A 29 -18.11 -8.24 -2.09
C LEU A 29 -17.42 -7.06 -1.40
N LEU A 30 -16.30 -6.59 -1.94
CA LEU A 30 -15.48 -5.57 -1.29
C LEU A 30 -15.94 -4.14 -1.50
N SER A 31 -16.61 -3.86 -2.63
CA SER A 31 -17.01 -2.48 -2.95
C SER A 31 -17.87 -1.83 -1.86
N PRO A 32 -18.96 -2.48 -1.37
CA PRO A 32 -19.75 -1.86 -0.31
C PRO A 32 -18.97 -1.68 0.99
N ILE A 33 -18.09 -2.61 1.30
CA ILE A 33 -17.28 -2.59 2.52
C ILE A 33 -16.24 -1.46 2.45
N ALA A 34 -15.64 -1.26 1.27
CA ALA A 34 -14.71 -0.15 1.04
C ALA A 34 -15.43 1.20 1.18
N GLN A 35 -16.64 1.30 0.66
CA GLN A 35 -17.46 2.52 0.77
C GLN A 35 -17.79 2.83 2.23
N GLU A 36 -17.85 1.83 3.08
CA GLU A 36 -18.06 2.00 4.51
C GLU A 36 -16.79 2.40 5.26
N GLY A 37 -15.65 2.45 4.57
CA GLY A 37 -14.40 2.92 5.15
C GLY A 37 -13.46 1.85 5.69
N ASN A 38 -13.66 0.59 5.34
CA ASN A 38 -12.77 -0.49 5.77
C ASN A 38 -11.45 -0.41 5.00
N ALA A 39 -10.34 -0.28 5.72
CA ALA A 39 -9.02 -0.11 5.12
C ALA A 39 -8.58 -1.29 4.27
N ASP A 40 -8.83 -2.53 4.72
CA ASP A 40 -8.46 -3.73 3.97
C ASP A 40 -9.20 -3.81 2.63
N ALA A 41 -10.50 -3.48 2.65
CA ALA A 41 -11.31 -3.46 1.43
C ALA A 41 -10.85 -2.34 0.50
N MET A 42 -10.59 -1.15 1.04
CA MET A 42 -10.13 -0.01 0.25
C MET A 42 -8.77 -0.29 -0.44
N TYR A 43 -7.86 -0.93 0.29
CA TYR A 43 -6.55 -1.30 -0.25
C TYR A 43 -6.68 -2.22 -1.47
N ARG A 44 -7.50 -3.27 -1.35
CA ARG A 44 -7.69 -4.21 -2.45
C ARG A 44 -8.48 -3.62 -3.61
N MET A 45 -9.49 -2.80 -3.30
CA MET A 45 -10.22 -2.08 -4.34
C MET A 45 -9.29 -1.15 -5.12
N ALA A 46 -8.36 -0.47 -4.41
CA ALA A 46 -7.40 0.41 -5.06
C ALA A 46 -6.51 -0.35 -6.05
N ILE A 47 -6.03 -1.53 -5.67
CA ILE A 47 -5.21 -2.37 -6.56
C ILE A 47 -6.01 -2.77 -7.81
N MET A 48 -7.25 -3.21 -7.63
CA MET A 48 -8.09 -3.62 -8.74
C MET A 48 -8.41 -2.44 -9.67
N LEU A 49 -8.70 -1.28 -9.11
CA LEU A 49 -8.99 -0.08 -9.89
C LEU A 49 -7.77 0.46 -10.62
N GLN A 50 -6.60 0.39 -9.99
CA GLN A 50 -5.37 0.86 -10.63
C GLN A 50 -5.02 0.03 -11.86
N ASN A 51 -5.23 -1.28 -11.79
CA ASN A 51 -4.80 -2.22 -12.83
C ASN A 51 -5.93 -2.72 -13.73
N GLY A 52 -7.16 -2.28 -13.49
CA GLY A 52 -8.28 -2.74 -14.28
C GLY A 52 -8.60 -4.21 -14.09
N LEU A 53 -8.50 -4.71 -12.87
CA LEU A 53 -8.75 -6.12 -12.55
C LEU A 53 -10.21 -6.31 -12.17
N GLY A 54 -10.97 -6.97 -13.02
CA GLY A 54 -12.41 -7.21 -12.81
C GLY A 54 -13.28 -5.98 -12.97
N CYS A 55 -12.71 -4.87 -13.42
CA CYS A 55 -13.41 -3.59 -13.60
C CYS A 55 -12.62 -2.73 -14.59
N VAL A 56 -13.21 -1.64 -15.01
CA VAL A 56 -12.49 -0.63 -15.80
C VAL A 56 -11.56 0.12 -14.85
N ALA A 57 -10.30 0.31 -15.27
CA ALA A 57 -9.32 1.04 -14.48
C ALA A 57 -9.80 2.47 -14.21
N ASP A 58 -9.57 2.93 -12.98
CA ASP A 58 -9.90 4.30 -12.55
C ASP A 58 -8.80 4.77 -11.61
N GLU A 59 -7.83 5.47 -12.17
CA GLU A 59 -6.65 5.92 -11.41
C GLU A 59 -6.98 6.89 -10.29
N ASN A 60 -7.92 7.81 -10.52
CA ASN A 60 -8.31 8.77 -9.49
C ASN A 60 -8.94 8.10 -8.29
N LYS A 61 -9.81 7.13 -8.53
CA LYS A 61 -10.47 6.39 -7.47
C LYS A 61 -9.47 5.47 -6.75
N ALA A 62 -8.55 4.86 -7.51
CA ALA A 62 -7.50 4.02 -6.95
C ALA A 62 -6.62 4.83 -6.00
N PHE A 63 -6.20 6.02 -6.43
CA PHE A 63 -5.37 6.90 -5.60
C PHE A 63 -6.09 7.29 -4.30
N ARG A 64 -7.36 7.67 -4.41
CA ARG A 64 -8.15 8.06 -3.25
C ARG A 64 -8.32 6.91 -2.25
N TYR A 65 -8.69 5.72 -2.73
CA TYR A 65 -8.85 4.55 -1.86
C TYR A 65 -7.52 4.15 -1.21
N MET A 66 -6.43 4.17 -1.96
CA MET A 66 -5.13 3.82 -1.40
C MET A 66 -4.71 4.83 -0.32
N GLY A 67 -4.89 6.12 -0.59
CA GLY A 67 -4.59 7.17 0.38
C GLY A 67 -5.43 7.06 1.65
N ASP A 68 -6.71 6.74 1.51
CA ASP A 68 -7.59 6.58 2.66
C ASP A 68 -7.18 5.38 3.51
N ALA A 69 -6.86 4.25 2.87
CA ALA A 69 -6.39 3.06 3.58
C ALA A 69 -5.06 3.32 4.28
N ALA A 70 -4.14 4.02 3.62
CA ALA A 70 -2.85 4.40 4.19
C ALA A 70 -3.02 5.32 5.41
N THR A 71 -3.91 6.29 5.30
CA THR A 71 -4.21 7.23 6.38
C THR A 71 -4.80 6.51 7.59
N LYS A 72 -5.55 5.45 7.36
CA LYS A 72 -6.10 4.63 8.45
C LYS A 72 -5.05 3.73 9.10
N GLY A 73 -3.83 3.71 8.58
CA GLY A 73 -2.71 3.04 9.22
C GLY A 73 -2.38 1.65 8.70
N LEU A 74 -2.98 1.22 7.59
CA LEU A 74 -2.67 -0.10 7.03
C LEU A 74 -1.27 -0.08 6.39
N PRO A 75 -0.31 -0.85 6.93
CA PRO A 75 1.08 -0.79 6.44
C PRO A 75 1.24 -1.09 4.95
N LEU A 76 0.53 -2.10 4.44
CA LEU A 76 0.59 -2.44 3.02
C LEU A 76 0.07 -1.30 2.15
N ALA A 77 -0.97 -0.60 2.60
CA ALA A 77 -1.50 0.55 1.88
C ALA A 77 -0.52 1.73 1.92
N GLN A 78 0.13 1.95 3.05
CA GLN A 78 1.15 3.00 3.19
C GLN A 78 2.31 2.75 2.24
N HIS A 79 2.77 1.51 2.15
CA HIS A 79 3.83 1.11 1.22
C HIS A 79 3.41 1.34 -0.23
N ALA A 80 2.22 0.87 -0.61
CA ALA A 80 1.69 1.02 -1.96
C ALA A 80 1.48 2.49 -2.32
N TYR A 81 0.99 3.29 -1.39
CA TYR A 81 0.78 4.71 -1.58
C TYR A 81 2.12 5.43 -1.78
N GLY A 82 3.13 5.04 -0.99
CA GLY A 82 4.48 5.53 -1.17
C GLY A 82 5.01 5.23 -2.58
N PHE A 83 4.73 4.06 -3.12
CA PHE A 83 5.13 3.71 -4.48
C PHE A 83 4.39 4.49 -5.55
N MET A 84 3.13 4.84 -5.32
CA MET A 84 2.40 5.70 -6.26
C MET A 84 3.15 7.03 -6.45
N PHE A 85 3.60 7.63 -5.36
CA PHE A 85 4.38 8.86 -5.41
C PHE A 85 5.78 8.64 -5.99
N PHE A 86 6.37 7.49 -5.69
CA PHE A 86 7.72 7.16 -6.16
C PHE A 86 7.77 6.97 -7.67
N GLU A 87 6.79 6.24 -8.21
CA GLU A 87 6.72 5.93 -9.64
C GLU A 87 5.96 6.97 -10.44
N GLY A 88 5.17 7.80 -9.78
CA GLY A 88 4.27 8.73 -10.46
C GLY A 88 3.08 8.02 -11.07
N GLU A 89 2.58 6.98 -10.40
CA GLU A 89 1.39 6.26 -10.83
C GLU A 89 0.16 6.80 -10.13
N CYS A 90 -0.88 7.11 -10.87
CA CYS A 90 -2.13 7.69 -10.38
C CYS A 90 -1.97 9.09 -9.78
N THR A 91 -0.76 9.62 -9.73
CA THR A 91 -0.42 10.95 -9.23
C THR A 91 0.94 11.34 -9.79
N GLU A 92 1.36 12.57 -9.58
CA GLU A 92 2.69 13.03 -9.96
C GLU A 92 3.75 12.47 -9.01
N LYS A 93 4.96 12.29 -9.52
CA LYS A 93 6.09 11.85 -8.68
C LYS A 93 6.34 12.88 -7.59
N ASP A 94 6.54 12.38 -6.38
CA ASP A 94 6.87 13.21 -5.22
C ASP A 94 7.69 12.38 -4.25
N ILE A 95 9.01 12.51 -4.33
CA ILE A 95 9.92 11.70 -3.50
C ILE A 95 9.74 11.98 -2.00
N ASN A 96 9.41 13.20 -1.63
CA ASN A 96 9.21 13.54 -0.22
C ASN A 96 8.00 12.81 0.34
N GLN A 97 6.91 12.75 -0.41
CA GLN A 97 5.72 11.99 -0.02
C GLN A 97 6.01 10.49 0.04
N SER A 98 6.78 9.99 -0.94
CA SER A 98 7.18 8.58 -0.95
C SER A 98 7.91 8.20 0.32
N ILE A 99 8.91 8.98 0.69
CA ILE A 99 9.72 8.72 1.88
C ILE A 99 8.87 8.77 3.13
N GLU A 100 7.97 9.75 3.22
CA GLU A 100 7.07 9.88 4.36
C GLU A 100 6.21 8.63 4.55
N TRP A 101 5.58 8.14 3.48
CA TRP A 101 4.72 6.96 3.56
C TRP A 101 5.51 5.67 3.77
N PHE A 102 6.65 5.51 3.10
CA PHE A 102 7.52 4.35 3.33
C PHE A 102 8.00 4.33 4.79
N THR A 103 8.31 5.50 5.36
CA THR A 103 8.73 5.60 6.76
C THR A 103 7.63 5.12 7.70
N LYS A 104 6.40 5.55 7.48
CA LYS A 104 5.25 5.11 8.30
C LYS A 104 5.07 3.60 8.26
N ALA A 105 5.16 3.01 7.07
CA ALA A 105 5.02 1.57 6.92
C ALA A 105 6.19 0.82 7.58
N ALA A 106 7.41 1.31 7.39
CA ALA A 106 8.62 0.71 7.97
C ALA A 106 8.59 0.77 9.49
N GLU A 107 8.10 1.86 10.06
CA GLU A 107 7.97 2.01 11.52
C GLU A 107 6.96 1.02 12.11
N GLN A 108 6.03 0.54 11.30
CA GLN A 108 5.11 -0.53 11.71
C GLN A 108 5.70 -1.94 11.51
N GLY A 109 6.93 -2.02 11.04
CA GLY A 109 7.62 -3.30 10.89
C GLY A 109 7.58 -3.89 9.49
N LEU A 110 7.14 -3.13 8.49
CA LEU A 110 7.12 -3.64 7.12
C LEU A 110 8.52 -3.58 6.52
N ALA A 111 9.19 -4.74 6.48
CA ALA A 111 10.58 -4.83 6.05
C ALA A 111 10.81 -4.33 4.63
N GLY A 112 9.86 -4.55 3.73
CA GLY A 112 9.97 -4.09 2.35
C GLY A 112 10.09 -2.57 2.24
N SER A 113 9.36 -1.84 3.08
CA SER A 113 9.43 -0.37 3.11
C SER A 113 10.78 0.10 3.64
N ALA A 114 11.28 -0.56 4.68
CA ALA A 114 12.60 -0.22 5.25
C ALA A 114 13.71 -0.47 4.22
N THR A 115 13.63 -1.59 3.49
CA THR A 115 14.60 -1.90 2.43
C THR A 115 14.56 -0.84 1.32
N THR A 116 13.35 -0.44 0.93
CA THR A 116 13.17 0.58 -0.12
C THR A 116 13.78 1.92 0.32
N LEU A 117 13.54 2.33 1.56
CA LEU A 117 14.14 3.56 2.10
C LEU A 117 15.67 3.48 2.09
N ALA A 118 16.21 2.32 2.54
CA ALA A 118 17.65 2.11 2.55
C ALA A 118 18.24 2.28 1.16
N MET A 119 17.61 1.70 0.16
CA MET A 119 18.08 1.80 -1.23
C MET A 119 18.00 3.23 -1.75
N ILE A 120 16.95 3.97 -1.42
CA ILE A 120 16.80 5.37 -1.82
C ILE A 120 17.98 6.21 -1.29
N TYR A 121 18.32 6.04 -0.02
CA TYR A 121 19.44 6.79 0.58
C TYR A 121 20.80 6.28 0.12
N GLU A 122 20.93 4.99 -0.13
CA GLU A 122 22.19 4.41 -0.62
C GLU A 122 22.52 4.89 -2.03
N GLU A 123 21.53 4.92 -2.91
CA GLU A 123 21.74 5.32 -4.30
C GLU A 123 22.01 6.80 -4.47
N GLY A 124 21.35 7.64 -3.68
CA GLY A 124 21.53 9.09 -3.74
C GLY A 124 21.10 9.74 -5.04
N LYS A 125 20.18 9.10 -5.77
CA LYS A 125 19.70 9.64 -7.06
C LYS A 125 18.57 10.63 -6.91
N MET A 126 17.60 10.32 -6.05
CA MET A 126 16.41 11.15 -5.84
C MET A 126 16.55 12.10 -4.67
N VAL A 127 17.36 11.72 -3.70
CA VAL A 127 17.72 12.52 -2.53
C VAL A 127 19.23 12.43 -2.37
N PRO A 128 19.87 13.35 -1.62
CA PRO A 128 21.30 13.23 -1.36
C PRO A 128 21.64 11.89 -0.72
N GLN A 129 22.71 11.27 -1.18
CA GLN A 129 23.17 10.00 -0.64
C GLN A 129 23.44 10.16 0.87
N ASP A 130 22.96 9.20 1.64
CA ASP A 130 23.15 9.18 3.08
C ASP A 130 23.34 7.73 3.54
N LEU A 131 24.60 7.32 3.64
CA LEU A 131 24.94 5.93 3.97
C LEU A 131 24.57 5.55 5.41
N GLU A 132 24.54 6.54 6.31
CA GLU A 132 24.13 6.30 7.69
C GLU A 132 22.63 5.96 7.77
N LYS A 133 21.81 6.73 7.04
CA LYS A 133 20.37 6.44 6.95
C LYS A 133 20.11 5.11 6.26
N ALA A 134 20.88 4.82 5.19
CA ALA A 134 20.75 3.55 4.49
C ALA A 134 21.02 2.40 5.43
N LYS A 135 22.08 2.47 6.19
CA LYS A 135 22.46 1.45 7.17
C LYS A 135 21.38 1.28 8.23
N PHE A 136 20.84 2.38 8.74
CA PHE A 136 19.75 2.37 9.71
C PHE A 136 18.54 1.59 9.20
N TRP A 137 18.10 1.90 7.96
CA TRP A 137 16.91 1.25 7.40
C TRP A 137 17.16 -0.20 7.00
N TYR A 138 18.38 -0.54 6.52
CA TYR A 138 18.72 -1.95 6.27
C TYR A 138 18.64 -2.75 7.56
N LYS A 139 19.14 -2.21 8.65
CA LYS A 139 19.09 -2.87 9.95
C LYS A 139 17.64 -3.08 10.40
N LYS A 140 16.79 -2.06 10.20
CA LYS A 140 15.35 -2.16 10.52
C LYS A 140 14.67 -3.25 9.69
N ALA A 141 15.12 -3.46 8.47
CA ALA A 141 14.59 -4.51 7.59
C ALA A 141 15.12 -5.91 7.96
N GLY A 142 16.03 -5.99 8.93
CA GLY A 142 16.64 -7.26 9.29
C GLY A 142 17.83 -7.65 8.41
N ILE A 143 18.33 -6.70 7.63
CA ILE A 143 19.47 -6.91 6.74
C ILE A 143 20.70 -6.30 7.37
N ASP A 144 21.67 -7.15 7.75
CA ASP A 144 22.91 -6.69 8.34
C ASP A 144 23.94 -6.57 7.23
N ARG A 145 24.27 -5.32 6.87
CA ARG A 145 25.27 -5.05 5.83
C ARG A 145 26.53 -4.54 6.50
N GLU A 146 27.54 -5.37 6.44
CA GLU A 146 28.87 -4.99 6.94
C GLU A 146 29.59 -4.18 5.86
N GLU A 147 30.22 -3.13 6.27
CA GLU A 147 31.02 -2.27 5.41
C GLU A 147 32.48 -2.49 5.70
#